data_3e071d45a8cc4751e1689ab280510d82
#
_entry.id   3e071d45a8cc4751e1689ab280510d82
#
_cell.length_a   1.000
_cell.length_b   1.000
_cell.length_c   1.000
_cell.angle_alpha   90.00
_cell.angle_beta   90.00
_cell.angle_gamma   90.00
#
_symmetry.space_group_name_H-M   'P 1'
#
loop_
_entity.id
_entity.type
_entity.pdbx_description
1 polymer ?
#
loop_
_entity_poly.entity_id
_entity_poly.type
_entity_poly.pdbx_seq_one_letter_code
_entity_poly.pdbx_strand_id
1 'polypeptide(L)'
;RVALHDNGLVWAAAPERALTWMNASCDGRPVTPRSGYQVEVNALWYNAVCYALELAARFGDTPFVARWQELPARIRASFLDRFWLAGERRLADYADERGANAFIRPNMVVACGLDYKMLTEEQQIDVLRTVRQHLLTPRGLRTLSPRNPLYKGMCEGTPAERDVAAMNGSVWVWPLMFYVKALFDIEGAAFLPEAEELLASFAEEIQVCGIGSVNELFDADPPFTPRGAVSSAASVGALLWINEMIGAQRAAAGEPCTAVQSRRASSDGCGTAAPWGGKAPGGARKSERKNKTKGEIR
;
A
#
# COMPACT_ATOMS: atom_id res chain seq x y z
N ARG A 1 -6.71 20.93 -0.24
CA ARG A 1 -5.50 21.18 -1.04
C ARG A 1 -4.42 20.17 -0.66
N VAL A 2 -3.58 19.83 -1.62
CA VAL A 2 -2.33 19.10 -1.38
C VAL A 2 -1.20 20.10 -1.58
N ALA A 3 -0.26 20.18 -0.64
CA ALA A 3 0.85 21.12 -0.67
C ALA A 3 2.10 20.52 -0.02
N LEU A 4 3.25 20.80 -0.57
CA LEU A 4 4.54 20.60 0.08
C LEU A 4 4.81 21.83 0.97
N HIS A 5 5.04 21.59 2.26
CA HIS A 5 5.35 22.65 3.21
C HIS A 5 6.88 22.81 3.41
N ASP A 6 7.29 23.93 3.98
CA ASP A 6 8.73 24.26 4.19
C ASP A 6 9.46 23.24 5.05
N ASN A 7 8.76 22.54 5.93
CA ASN A 7 9.29 21.44 6.72
C ASN A 7 9.56 20.16 5.90
N GLY A 8 9.28 20.16 4.61
CA GLY A 8 9.48 19.04 3.70
C GLY A 8 8.35 18.01 3.68
N LEU A 9 7.33 18.15 4.51
CA LEU A 9 6.20 17.23 4.55
C LEU A 9 5.08 17.66 3.59
N VAL A 10 4.35 16.67 3.08
CA VAL A 10 3.15 16.86 2.27
C VAL A 10 1.95 16.98 3.19
N TRP A 11 1.30 18.12 3.09
CA TRP A 11 0.00 18.40 3.71
C TRP A 11 -1.12 18.08 2.73
N ALA A 12 -2.13 17.34 3.16
CA ALA A 12 -3.33 17.08 2.36
C ALA A 12 -4.58 17.28 3.22
N ALA A 13 -5.42 18.22 2.82
CA ALA A 13 -6.68 18.53 3.50
C ALA A 13 -7.75 18.99 2.50
N ALA A 14 -8.96 18.48 2.67
CA ALA A 14 -10.15 18.95 2.00
C ALA A 14 -11.35 18.87 2.96
N PRO A 15 -12.23 19.88 3.03
CA PRO A 15 -13.31 19.93 4.01
C PRO A 15 -14.29 18.75 3.92
N GLU A 16 -14.57 18.27 2.70
CA GLU A 16 -15.63 17.29 2.43
C GLU A 16 -15.10 16.05 1.69
N ARG A 17 -13.78 15.85 1.66
CA ARG A 17 -13.15 14.72 0.95
C ARG A 17 -12.01 14.14 1.75
N ALA A 18 -11.97 12.83 1.85
CA ALA A 18 -10.76 12.11 2.24
C ALA A 18 -9.78 12.10 1.05
N LEU A 19 -8.52 12.43 1.34
CA LEU A 19 -7.45 12.52 0.33
C LEU A 19 -6.43 11.38 0.45
N THR A 20 -6.82 10.28 1.11
CA THR A 20 -5.99 9.08 1.28
C THR A 20 -6.77 7.84 0.83
N TRP A 21 -6.16 6.67 0.92
CA TRP A 21 -6.83 5.40 0.63
C TRP A 21 -8.04 5.13 1.55
N MET A 22 -8.04 5.71 2.77
CA MET A 22 -9.18 5.66 3.70
C MET A 22 -10.25 6.67 3.27
N ASN A 23 -10.92 6.40 2.15
CA ASN A 23 -11.74 7.37 1.43
C ASN A 23 -13.25 7.12 1.50
N ALA A 24 -13.72 6.21 2.34
CA ALA A 24 -15.14 5.99 2.53
C ALA A 24 -15.86 7.28 2.98
N SER A 25 -17.06 7.48 2.46
CA SER A 25 -17.86 8.68 2.70
C SER A 25 -19.29 8.29 3.09
N CYS A 26 -19.80 8.88 4.15
CA CYS A 26 -21.18 8.70 4.60
C CYS A 26 -21.88 10.06 4.56
N ASP A 27 -23.02 10.15 3.87
CA ASP A 27 -23.79 11.40 3.68
C ASP A 27 -22.94 12.58 3.18
N GLY A 28 -22.04 12.31 2.24
CA GLY A 28 -21.15 13.31 1.65
C GLY A 28 -19.99 13.76 2.56
N ARG A 29 -19.80 13.13 3.72
CA ARG A 29 -18.72 13.43 4.66
C ARG A 29 -17.75 12.27 4.78
N PRO A 30 -16.44 12.50 4.80
CA PRO A 30 -15.45 11.45 5.03
C PRO A 30 -15.67 10.75 6.37
N VAL A 31 -15.64 9.42 6.37
CA VAL A 31 -15.64 8.62 7.61
C VAL A 31 -14.35 8.88 8.41
N THR A 32 -13.25 9.02 7.71
CA THR A 32 -11.93 9.29 8.26
C THR A 32 -11.31 10.51 7.58
N PRO A 33 -11.64 11.74 7.98
CA PRO A 33 -11.19 12.96 7.30
C PRO A 33 -9.66 13.10 7.26
N ARG A 34 -8.93 12.69 8.31
CA ARG A 34 -7.46 12.66 8.38
C ARG A 34 -6.79 13.84 7.68
N SER A 35 -7.35 15.06 7.84
CA SER A 35 -6.79 16.28 7.25
C SER A 35 -5.47 16.65 7.93
N GLY A 36 -4.47 17.02 7.14
CA GLY A 36 -3.17 17.39 7.68
C GLY A 36 -2.01 16.64 7.01
N TYR A 37 -1.02 16.26 7.77
CA TYR A 37 0.04 15.36 7.38
C TYR A 37 -0.39 13.93 7.70
N GLN A 38 -0.51 13.05 6.71
CA GLN A 38 -0.82 11.63 6.90
C GLN A 38 0.48 10.84 6.92
N VAL A 39 0.58 9.85 7.82
CA VAL A 39 1.83 9.13 8.07
C VAL A 39 2.29 8.33 6.86
N GLU A 40 1.39 7.59 6.21
CA GLU A 40 1.69 6.78 5.03
C GLU A 40 2.01 7.63 3.80
N VAL A 41 1.31 8.75 3.62
CA VAL A 41 1.56 9.68 2.50
C VAL A 41 2.96 10.26 2.60
N ASN A 42 3.36 10.68 3.81
CA ASN A 42 4.69 11.24 4.03
C ASN A 42 5.80 10.19 4.01
N ALA A 43 5.50 8.94 4.39
CA ALA A 43 6.44 7.83 4.21
C ALA A 43 6.67 7.52 2.73
N LEU A 44 5.61 7.46 1.93
CA LEU A 44 5.70 7.27 0.47
C LEU A 44 6.42 8.44 -0.21
N TRP A 45 6.14 9.68 0.22
CA TRP A 45 6.81 10.88 -0.27
C TRP A 45 8.32 10.83 -0.03
N TYR A 46 8.73 10.48 1.19
CA TYR A 46 10.14 10.30 1.51
C TYR A 46 10.82 9.30 0.58
N ASN A 47 10.21 8.13 0.41
CA ASN A 47 10.74 7.10 -0.50
C ASN A 47 10.82 7.59 -1.94
N ALA A 48 9.79 8.28 -2.44
CA ALA A 48 9.80 8.84 -3.79
C ALA A 48 10.95 9.84 -4.00
N VAL A 49 11.22 10.70 -3.00
CA VAL A 49 12.32 11.67 -3.08
C VAL A 49 13.68 10.98 -3.05
N CYS A 50 13.87 10.00 -2.15
CA CYS A 50 15.13 9.24 -2.07
C CYS A 50 15.40 8.48 -3.37
N TYR A 51 14.41 7.78 -3.90
CA TYR A 51 14.52 7.05 -5.15
C TYR A 51 14.78 7.97 -6.36
N ALA A 52 14.11 9.12 -6.42
CA ALA A 52 14.34 10.10 -7.48
C ALA A 52 15.78 10.65 -7.43
N LEU A 53 16.32 10.90 -6.24
CA LEU A 53 17.72 11.32 -6.06
C LEU A 53 18.71 10.24 -6.48
N GLU A 54 18.45 8.97 -6.16
CA GLU A 54 19.25 7.85 -6.59
C GLU A 54 19.27 7.74 -8.13
N LEU A 55 18.11 7.83 -8.77
CA LEU A 55 18.02 7.83 -10.23
C LEU A 55 18.73 9.04 -10.84
N ALA A 56 18.54 10.25 -10.31
CA ALA A 56 19.20 11.45 -10.80
C ALA A 56 20.73 11.32 -10.70
N ALA A 57 21.24 10.81 -9.60
CA ALA A 57 22.68 10.55 -9.42
C ALA A 57 23.17 9.51 -10.44
N ARG A 58 22.44 8.42 -10.63
CA ARG A 58 22.78 7.35 -11.58
C ARG A 58 22.82 7.83 -13.03
N PHE A 59 21.92 8.74 -13.40
CA PHE A 59 21.86 9.28 -14.77
C PHE A 59 22.59 10.62 -14.94
N GLY A 60 23.28 11.11 -13.90
CA GLY A 60 24.12 12.32 -13.98
C GLY A 60 23.33 13.64 -13.98
N ASP A 61 22.08 13.66 -13.51
CA ASP A 61 21.29 14.89 -13.35
C ASP A 61 21.75 15.68 -12.11
N THR A 62 22.93 16.30 -12.24
CA THR A 62 23.53 17.08 -11.16
C THR A 62 22.69 18.30 -10.75
N PRO A 63 21.97 19.02 -11.62
CA PRO A 63 21.08 20.10 -11.21
C PRO A 63 19.94 19.60 -10.28
N PHE A 64 19.35 18.46 -10.59
CA PHE A 64 18.30 17.88 -9.75
C PHE A 64 18.86 17.49 -8.38
N VAL A 65 19.99 16.79 -8.35
CA VAL A 65 20.65 16.39 -7.08
C VAL A 65 20.98 17.63 -6.26
N ALA A 66 21.63 18.66 -6.84
CA ALA A 66 21.99 19.88 -6.13
C ALA A 66 20.77 20.59 -5.52
N ARG A 67 19.64 20.56 -6.20
CA ARG A 67 18.39 21.17 -5.71
C ARG A 67 17.73 20.43 -4.58
N TRP A 68 17.76 19.09 -4.59
CA TRP A 68 16.89 18.27 -3.73
C TRP A 68 17.62 17.43 -2.68
N GLN A 69 18.96 17.34 -2.69
CA GLN A 69 19.75 16.45 -1.81
C GLN A 69 19.52 16.68 -0.31
N GLU A 70 19.13 17.88 0.11
CA GLU A 70 18.89 18.21 1.52
C GLU A 70 17.47 17.88 1.98
N LEU A 71 16.56 17.60 1.02
CA LEU A 71 15.16 17.38 1.33
C LEU A 71 14.91 16.09 2.16
N PRO A 72 15.57 14.95 1.91
CA PRO A 72 15.36 13.73 2.71
C PRO A 72 15.68 13.95 4.20
N ALA A 73 16.76 14.62 4.53
CA ALA A 73 17.12 14.90 5.92
C ALA A 73 16.05 15.77 6.62
N ARG A 74 15.53 16.77 5.91
CA ARG A 74 14.45 17.64 6.40
C ARG A 74 13.15 16.88 6.60
N ILE A 75 12.75 16.05 5.61
CA ILE A 75 11.55 15.20 5.72
C ILE A 75 11.67 14.29 6.95
N ARG A 76 12.81 13.58 7.09
CA ARG A 76 13.02 12.64 8.20
C ARG A 76 12.91 13.33 9.56
N ALA A 77 13.56 14.46 9.73
CA ALA A 77 13.52 15.22 10.98
C ALA A 77 12.09 15.65 11.34
N SER A 78 11.38 16.24 10.37
CA SER A 78 9.99 16.67 10.54
C SER A 78 9.01 15.51 10.71
N PHE A 79 9.26 14.38 10.05
CA PHE A 79 8.45 13.17 10.21
C PHE A 79 8.53 12.64 11.63
N LEU A 80 9.71 12.50 12.19
CA LEU A 80 9.90 12.05 13.56
C LEU A 80 9.31 13.03 14.58
N ASP A 81 9.49 14.32 14.38
CA ASP A 81 8.90 15.37 15.24
C ASP A 81 7.37 15.31 15.27
N ARG A 82 6.74 15.09 14.11
CA ARG A 82 5.26 15.12 13.95
C ARG A 82 4.57 13.82 14.29
N PHE A 83 5.20 12.67 14.02
CA PHE A 83 4.52 11.38 14.09
C PHE A 83 5.01 10.48 15.22
N TRP A 84 6.27 10.63 15.72
CA TRP A 84 6.77 9.73 16.74
C TRP A 84 6.21 10.06 18.12
N LEU A 85 5.37 9.18 18.65
CA LEU A 85 4.79 9.27 19.99
C LEU A 85 5.72 8.56 20.98
N ALA A 86 6.68 9.31 21.54
CA ALA A 86 7.75 8.75 22.36
C ALA A 86 7.25 7.97 23.59
N GLY A 87 6.19 8.46 24.25
CA GLY A 87 5.58 7.78 25.40
C GLY A 87 4.88 6.48 25.06
N GLU A 88 4.45 6.32 23.80
CA GLU A 88 3.72 5.15 23.30
C GLU A 88 4.58 4.27 22.38
N ARG A 89 5.79 4.72 22.04
CA ARG A 89 6.78 4.05 21.20
C ARG A 89 6.18 3.57 19.86
N ARG A 90 5.44 4.45 19.18
CA ARG A 90 4.81 4.18 17.87
C ARG A 90 4.56 5.47 17.09
N LEU A 91 4.10 5.34 15.86
CA LEU A 91 3.72 6.48 15.03
C LEU A 91 2.25 6.86 15.25
N ALA A 92 1.98 8.16 15.16
CA ALA A 92 0.64 8.71 15.00
C ALA A 92 0.07 8.39 13.62
N ASP A 93 -1.27 8.36 13.49
CA ASP A 93 -1.95 8.13 12.22
C ASP A 93 -1.84 9.33 11.26
N TYR A 94 -2.07 10.51 11.79
CA TYR A 94 -1.86 11.78 11.10
C TYR A 94 -1.55 12.89 12.12
N ALA A 95 -1.09 14.05 11.64
CA ALA A 95 -0.89 15.22 12.46
C ALA A 95 -1.48 16.46 11.77
N ASP A 96 -2.17 17.29 12.53
CA ASP A 96 -2.73 18.57 12.07
C ASP A 96 -2.27 19.72 12.98
N GLU A 97 -2.94 20.87 12.90
CA GLU A 97 -2.66 22.04 13.73
C GLU A 97 -2.98 21.81 15.22
N ARG A 98 -3.82 20.82 15.54
CA ARG A 98 -4.22 20.46 16.91
C ARG A 98 -3.24 19.48 17.55
N GLY A 99 -2.39 18.85 16.74
CA GLY A 99 -1.40 17.87 17.17
C GLY A 99 -1.49 16.53 16.46
N ALA A 100 -0.84 15.53 17.03
CA ALA A 100 -0.77 14.19 16.48
C ALA A 100 -1.99 13.34 16.90
N ASN A 101 -2.60 12.64 15.95
CA ASN A 101 -3.68 11.70 16.22
C ASN A 101 -3.11 10.35 16.65
N ALA A 102 -3.41 9.94 17.87
CA ALA A 102 -2.87 8.74 18.49
C ALA A 102 -3.68 7.46 18.20
N PHE A 103 -4.57 7.43 17.21
CA PHE A 103 -5.29 6.21 16.85
C PHE A 103 -4.34 5.16 16.30
N ILE A 104 -4.53 3.91 16.75
CA ILE A 104 -3.75 2.79 16.24
C ILE A 104 -4.43 2.30 14.96
N ARG A 105 -3.83 2.62 13.82
CA ARG A 105 -4.27 2.28 12.46
C ARG A 105 -3.11 1.64 11.67
N PRO A 106 -3.39 0.88 10.60
CA PRO A 106 -2.34 0.16 9.86
C PRO A 106 -1.40 1.09 9.08
N ASN A 107 -1.76 2.36 8.91
CA ASN A 107 -1.01 3.31 8.10
C ASN A 107 0.47 3.46 8.53
N MET A 108 0.75 3.27 9.82
CA MET A 108 2.11 3.34 10.35
C MET A 108 3.04 2.25 9.80
N VAL A 109 2.50 1.10 9.37
CA VAL A 109 3.32 -0.01 8.85
C VAL A 109 3.99 0.33 7.52
N VAL A 110 3.40 1.24 6.74
CA VAL A 110 3.97 1.69 5.47
C VAL A 110 5.37 2.27 5.68
N ALA A 111 5.58 3.06 6.74
CA ALA A 111 6.90 3.62 7.05
C ALA A 111 7.95 2.57 7.42
N CYS A 112 7.53 1.38 7.87
CA CYS A 112 8.42 0.27 8.18
C CYS A 112 8.75 -0.59 6.96
N GLY A 113 7.78 -0.79 6.05
CA GLY A 113 7.92 -1.72 4.92
C GLY A 113 8.51 -1.11 3.63
N LEU A 114 8.73 0.20 3.57
CA LEU A 114 9.36 0.85 2.42
C LEU A 114 10.89 0.68 2.43
N ASP A 115 11.55 0.84 1.27
CA ASP A 115 12.99 0.57 1.14
C ASP A 115 13.86 1.63 1.83
N TYR A 116 13.52 2.92 1.69
CA TYR A 116 14.24 3.99 2.37
C TYR A 116 13.65 4.22 3.76
N LYS A 117 14.43 3.93 4.81
CA LYS A 117 13.97 3.94 6.20
C LYS A 117 14.17 5.31 6.86
N MET A 118 13.11 5.85 7.45
CA MET A 118 13.18 7.03 8.33
C MET A 118 13.37 6.65 9.81
N LEU A 119 12.81 5.51 10.20
CA LEU A 119 12.84 4.98 11.55
C LEU A 119 14.14 4.20 11.80
N THR A 120 14.62 4.22 13.05
CA THR A 120 15.63 3.26 13.49
C THR A 120 15.03 1.84 13.55
N GLU A 121 15.86 0.81 13.58
CA GLU A 121 15.40 -0.57 13.72
C GLU A 121 14.58 -0.76 15.01
N GLU A 122 15.03 -0.20 16.14
CA GLU A 122 14.29 -0.22 17.41
C GLU A 122 12.90 0.41 17.27
N GLN A 123 12.80 1.56 16.61
CA GLN A 123 11.52 2.21 16.36
C GLN A 123 10.61 1.38 15.45
N GLN A 124 11.17 0.73 14.42
CA GLN A 124 10.42 -0.19 13.56
C GLN A 124 9.87 -1.37 14.35
N ILE A 125 10.69 -2.01 15.19
CA ILE A 125 10.28 -3.12 16.07
C ILE A 125 9.11 -2.70 16.97
N ASP A 126 9.15 -1.52 17.56
CA ASP A 126 8.08 -1.01 18.43
C ASP A 126 6.77 -0.78 17.66
N VAL A 127 6.86 -0.19 16.44
CA VAL A 127 5.70 -0.04 15.56
C VAL A 127 5.12 -1.40 15.19
N LEU A 128 5.95 -2.35 14.75
CA LEU A 128 5.52 -3.69 14.35
C LEU A 128 4.90 -4.47 15.50
N ARG A 129 5.45 -4.32 16.72
CA ARG A 129 4.87 -4.89 17.93
C ARG A 129 3.46 -4.34 18.19
N THR A 130 3.27 -3.02 18.04
CA THR A 130 1.95 -2.39 18.16
C THR A 130 0.98 -2.92 17.09
N VAL A 131 1.41 -3.02 15.85
CA VAL A 131 0.60 -3.58 14.74
C VAL A 131 0.21 -5.02 15.05
N ARG A 132 1.16 -5.86 15.48
CA ARG A 132 0.89 -7.26 15.84
C ARG A 132 -0.13 -7.39 16.96
N GLN A 133 0.00 -6.60 18.01
CA GLN A 133 -0.88 -6.68 19.18
C GLN A 133 -2.29 -6.16 18.95
N HIS A 134 -2.46 -5.20 18.06
CA HIS A 134 -3.72 -4.49 17.92
C HIS A 134 -4.42 -4.69 16.58
N LEU A 135 -3.67 -4.96 15.50
CA LEU A 135 -4.21 -4.91 14.15
C LEU A 135 -4.11 -6.22 13.39
N LEU A 136 -3.10 -7.06 13.67
CA LEU A 136 -2.88 -8.29 12.92
C LEU A 136 -4.00 -9.30 13.15
N THR A 137 -4.47 -9.87 12.05
CA THR A 137 -5.43 -10.99 11.99
C THR A 137 -4.97 -12.01 10.96
N PRO A 138 -5.55 -13.19 10.89
CA PRO A 138 -5.25 -14.17 9.84
C PRO A 138 -5.56 -13.66 8.42
N ARG A 139 -6.38 -12.60 8.27
CA ARG A 139 -6.84 -12.07 6.98
C ARG A 139 -6.20 -10.72 6.61
N GLY A 140 -5.25 -10.21 7.38
CA GLY A 140 -4.60 -8.92 7.16
C GLY A 140 -4.62 -8.00 8.37
N LEU A 141 -4.67 -6.69 8.15
CA LEU A 141 -4.60 -5.70 9.23
C LEU A 141 -5.94 -4.97 9.41
N ARG A 142 -6.40 -4.88 10.67
CA ARG A 142 -7.54 -4.04 11.06
C ARG A 142 -7.27 -2.58 10.76
N THR A 143 -8.28 -1.86 10.30
CA THR A 143 -8.20 -0.42 10.04
C THR A 143 -8.21 0.44 11.30
N LEU A 144 -8.63 -0.13 12.44
CA LEU A 144 -8.62 0.52 13.75
C LEU A 144 -8.46 -0.54 14.85
N SER A 145 -7.73 -0.19 15.91
CA SER A 145 -7.59 -1.05 17.08
C SER A 145 -8.94 -1.31 17.76
N PRO A 146 -9.24 -2.56 18.20
CA PRO A 146 -10.43 -2.89 18.97
C PRO A 146 -10.55 -2.12 20.30
N ARG A 147 -9.46 -1.53 20.78
CA ARG A 147 -9.48 -0.68 22.00
C ARG A 147 -10.04 0.72 21.77
N ASN A 148 -10.22 1.12 20.51
CA ASN A 148 -10.76 2.44 20.18
C ASN A 148 -12.29 2.41 20.28
N PRO A 149 -12.94 3.42 20.92
CA PRO A 149 -14.41 3.47 21.04
C PRO A 149 -15.17 3.51 19.70
N LEU A 150 -14.50 3.92 18.63
CA LEU A 150 -15.09 3.97 17.27
C LEU A 150 -14.99 2.63 16.53
N TYR A 151 -14.41 1.60 17.14
CA TYR A 151 -14.21 0.30 16.50
C TYR A 151 -15.52 -0.35 16.08
N LYS A 152 -15.53 -0.88 14.85
CA LYS A 152 -16.63 -1.63 14.22
C LYS A 152 -16.05 -2.89 13.58
N GLY A 153 -16.12 -4.02 14.28
CA GLY A 153 -15.53 -5.28 13.85
C GLY A 153 -16.25 -5.98 12.70
N MET A 154 -17.56 -5.70 12.52
CA MET A 154 -18.40 -6.33 11.51
C MET A 154 -18.79 -5.31 10.43
N CYS A 155 -18.54 -5.66 9.16
CA CYS A 155 -18.86 -4.81 8.00
C CYS A 155 -20.22 -5.20 7.40
N GLU A 156 -21.29 -4.88 8.11
CA GLU A 156 -22.67 -5.25 7.75
C GLU A 156 -23.65 -4.11 8.00
N GLY A 157 -24.91 -4.33 7.69
CA GLY A 157 -25.98 -3.33 7.81
C GLY A 157 -26.17 -2.48 6.54
N THR A 158 -26.58 -1.24 6.72
CA THR A 158 -26.78 -0.27 5.64
C THR A 158 -25.46 0.09 4.94
N PRO A 159 -25.49 0.67 3.72
CA PRO A 159 -24.27 1.16 3.08
C PRO A 159 -23.42 2.08 3.96
N ALA A 160 -24.06 3.01 4.67
CA ALA A 160 -23.37 3.93 5.59
C ALA A 160 -22.68 3.20 6.75
N GLU A 161 -23.35 2.21 7.35
CA GLU A 161 -22.77 1.40 8.43
C GLU A 161 -21.57 0.58 7.93
N ARG A 162 -21.66 0.01 6.72
CA ARG A 162 -20.54 -0.71 6.10
C ARG A 162 -19.36 0.21 5.79
N ASP A 163 -19.60 1.42 5.28
CA ASP A 163 -18.56 2.41 5.01
C ASP A 163 -17.84 2.84 6.29
N VAL A 164 -18.59 3.02 7.38
CA VAL A 164 -18.02 3.31 8.70
C VAL A 164 -17.16 2.13 9.19
N ALA A 165 -17.65 0.90 9.08
CA ALA A 165 -16.93 -0.30 9.51
C ALA A 165 -15.66 -0.53 8.67
N ALA A 166 -15.73 -0.34 7.35
CA ALA A 166 -14.60 -0.49 6.44
C ALA A 166 -13.37 0.33 6.87
N MET A 167 -13.60 1.54 7.43
CA MET A 167 -12.53 2.45 7.87
C MET A 167 -12.26 2.40 9.38
N ASN A 168 -13.11 1.75 10.19
CA ASN A 168 -12.98 1.75 11.65
C ASN A 168 -13.02 0.35 12.25
N GLY A 169 -12.51 -0.64 11.57
CA GLY A 169 -12.43 -1.99 12.13
C GLY A 169 -12.02 -3.00 11.08
N SER A 170 -12.78 -3.12 9.99
CA SER A 170 -12.56 -4.13 8.95
C SER A 170 -11.10 -4.36 8.59
N VAL A 171 -10.79 -5.59 8.27
CA VAL A 171 -9.45 -6.03 7.91
C VAL A 171 -9.22 -5.82 6.42
N TRP A 172 -8.11 -5.18 6.09
CA TRP A 172 -7.64 -5.02 4.72
C TRP A 172 -6.37 -5.84 4.50
N VAL A 173 -6.28 -6.49 3.33
CA VAL A 173 -5.17 -7.39 2.99
C VAL A 173 -3.94 -6.59 2.57
N TRP A 174 -4.09 -5.53 1.78
CA TRP A 174 -2.96 -4.84 1.15
C TRP A 174 -1.91 -4.29 2.13
N PRO A 175 -2.24 -3.81 3.36
CA PRO A 175 -1.20 -3.31 4.25
C PRO A 175 -0.31 -4.43 4.82
N LEU A 176 -0.78 -5.70 4.76
CA LEU A 176 -0.03 -6.86 5.25
C LEU A 176 1.33 -7.00 4.53
N MET A 177 1.41 -6.63 3.25
CA MET A 177 2.68 -6.70 2.50
C MET A 177 3.79 -5.86 3.12
N PHE A 178 3.47 -4.67 3.65
CA PHE A 178 4.45 -3.81 4.34
C PHE A 178 4.86 -4.38 5.70
N TYR A 179 3.94 -5.02 6.41
CA TYR A 179 4.23 -5.72 7.66
C TYR A 179 5.21 -6.88 7.42
N VAL A 180 4.91 -7.73 6.45
CA VAL A 180 5.75 -8.88 6.08
C VAL A 180 7.12 -8.41 5.59
N LYS A 181 7.17 -7.39 4.71
CA LYS A 181 8.43 -6.81 4.21
C LYS A 181 9.30 -6.30 5.36
N ALA A 182 8.70 -5.54 6.30
CA ALA A 182 9.44 -4.99 7.42
C ALA A 182 10.01 -6.07 8.34
N LEU A 183 9.28 -7.15 8.58
CA LEU A 183 9.77 -8.27 9.39
C LEU A 183 10.86 -9.08 8.67
N PHE A 184 10.75 -9.28 7.36
CA PHE A 184 11.85 -9.88 6.59
C PHE A 184 13.12 -9.00 6.58
N ASP A 185 12.97 -7.67 6.56
CA ASP A 185 14.10 -6.75 6.63
C ASP A 185 14.83 -6.83 7.99
N ILE A 186 14.10 -7.11 9.10
CA ILE A 186 14.63 -7.15 10.46
C ILE A 186 15.08 -8.56 10.86
N GLU A 187 14.24 -9.57 10.62
CA GLU A 187 14.41 -10.93 11.13
C GLU A 187 14.97 -11.89 10.05
N GLY A 188 14.92 -11.49 8.77
CA GLY A 188 15.34 -12.33 7.66
C GLY A 188 14.61 -13.68 7.62
N ALA A 189 15.34 -14.75 7.39
CA ALA A 189 14.78 -16.09 7.31
C ALA A 189 14.11 -16.59 8.60
N ALA A 190 14.38 -16.00 9.75
CA ALA A 190 13.72 -16.39 11.01
C ALA A 190 12.21 -16.12 10.98
N PHE A 191 11.75 -15.14 10.21
CA PHE A 191 10.33 -14.81 10.04
C PHE A 191 9.61 -15.72 9.01
N LEU A 192 10.33 -16.54 8.24
CA LEU A 192 9.78 -17.34 7.14
C LEU A 192 8.57 -18.22 7.56
N PRO A 193 8.61 -18.98 8.68
CA PRO A 193 7.47 -19.82 9.06
C PRO A 193 6.18 -19.01 9.30
N GLU A 194 6.27 -17.85 9.93
CA GLU A 194 5.12 -16.99 10.18
C GLU A 194 4.58 -16.36 8.90
N ALA A 195 5.46 -15.93 7.99
CA ALA A 195 5.06 -15.40 6.69
C ALA A 195 4.30 -16.45 5.86
N GLU A 196 4.76 -17.70 5.89
CA GLU A 196 4.10 -18.83 5.24
C GLU A 196 2.73 -19.14 5.84
N GLU A 197 2.60 -19.11 7.17
CA GLU A 197 1.32 -19.28 7.86
C GLU A 197 0.33 -18.17 7.48
N LEU A 198 0.77 -16.92 7.46
CA LEU A 198 -0.03 -15.79 7.03
C LEU A 198 -0.53 -15.95 5.58
N LEU A 199 0.34 -16.37 4.66
CA LEU A 199 -0.05 -16.61 3.29
C LEU A 199 -1.00 -17.81 3.15
N ALA A 200 -0.72 -18.91 3.84
CA ALA A 200 -1.51 -20.14 3.82
C ALA A 200 -2.95 -19.92 4.35
N SER A 201 -3.13 -18.95 5.25
CA SER A 201 -4.44 -18.60 5.78
C SER A 201 -5.46 -18.18 4.70
N PHE A 202 -5.01 -17.76 3.52
CA PHE A 202 -5.86 -17.39 2.40
C PHE A 202 -6.21 -18.55 1.45
N ALA A 203 -5.62 -19.73 1.62
CA ALA A 203 -5.78 -20.85 0.69
C ALA A 203 -7.24 -21.30 0.55
N GLU A 204 -7.97 -21.35 1.66
CA GLU A 204 -9.41 -21.69 1.65
C GLU A 204 -10.23 -20.57 1.02
N GLU A 205 -9.95 -19.33 1.36
CA GLU A 205 -10.66 -18.15 0.86
C GLU A 205 -10.64 -18.06 -0.67
N ILE A 206 -9.46 -18.29 -1.26
CA ILE A 206 -9.28 -18.30 -2.72
C ILE A 206 -10.17 -19.35 -3.40
N GLN A 207 -10.48 -20.44 -2.71
CA GLN A 207 -11.30 -21.54 -3.27
C GLN A 207 -12.81 -21.33 -3.07
N VAL A 208 -13.19 -20.69 -1.96
CA VAL A 208 -14.60 -20.64 -1.53
C VAL A 208 -15.31 -19.38 -2.01
N CYS A 209 -14.75 -18.21 -1.81
CA CYS A 209 -15.43 -16.96 -2.09
C CYS A 209 -15.01 -16.33 -3.43
N GLY A 210 -13.73 -16.09 -3.62
CA GLY A 210 -13.22 -15.39 -4.80
C GLY A 210 -12.96 -16.26 -6.03
N ILE A 211 -12.95 -17.57 -5.91
CA ILE A 211 -12.60 -18.57 -6.92
C ILE A 211 -11.38 -18.14 -7.75
N GLY A 212 -10.20 -18.22 -7.15
CA GLY A 212 -8.94 -17.77 -7.76
C GLY A 212 -8.62 -16.30 -7.52
N SER A 213 -9.36 -15.62 -6.64
CA SER A 213 -9.13 -14.24 -6.24
C SER A 213 -9.33 -14.06 -4.73
N VAL A 214 -9.13 -12.84 -4.22
CA VAL A 214 -9.26 -12.49 -2.81
C VAL A 214 -10.12 -11.25 -2.66
N ASN A 215 -10.99 -11.25 -1.66
CA ASN A 215 -11.88 -10.16 -1.34
C ASN A 215 -11.09 -8.88 -0.95
N GLU A 216 -11.77 -7.75 -1.10
CA GLU A 216 -11.21 -6.44 -0.79
C GLU A 216 -10.89 -6.29 0.70
N LEU A 217 -11.83 -6.72 1.55
CA LEU A 217 -11.72 -6.64 3.00
C LEU A 217 -12.47 -7.80 3.68
N PHE A 218 -12.28 -7.94 4.99
CA PHE A 218 -12.92 -8.94 5.82
C PHE A 218 -13.48 -8.29 7.09
N ASP A 219 -14.45 -8.95 7.71
CA ASP A 219 -14.80 -8.66 9.09
C ASP A 219 -13.56 -8.78 9.97
N ALA A 220 -13.46 -7.92 10.98
CA ALA A 220 -12.27 -7.88 11.83
C ALA A 220 -12.34 -8.87 13.01
N ASP A 221 -13.52 -9.41 13.27
CA ASP A 221 -13.76 -10.40 14.32
C ASP A 221 -14.14 -11.75 13.69
N PRO A 222 -13.85 -12.88 14.36
CA PRO A 222 -14.20 -14.21 13.87
C PRO A 222 -15.70 -14.32 13.52
N PRO A 223 -16.03 -15.00 12.41
CA PRO A 223 -15.21 -15.89 11.60
C PRO A 223 -14.41 -15.20 10.47
N PHE A 224 -14.22 -13.88 10.51
CA PHE A 224 -13.51 -13.11 9.48
C PHE A 224 -14.18 -13.23 8.10
N THR A 225 -15.48 -13.00 8.07
CA THR A 225 -16.29 -13.12 6.85
C THR A 225 -15.78 -12.18 5.76
N PRO A 226 -15.61 -12.67 4.50
CA PRO A 226 -15.22 -11.84 3.38
C PRO A 226 -16.28 -10.77 3.06
N ARG A 227 -15.84 -9.55 2.77
CA ARG A 227 -16.66 -8.37 2.51
C ARG A 227 -16.07 -7.54 1.36
N GLY A 228 -16.76 -6.47 1.02
CA GLY A 228 -16.34 -5.56 -0.05
C GLY A 228 -16.44 -6.20 -1.44
N ALA A 229 -15.56 -5.82 -2.36
CA ALA A 229 -15.50 -6.43 -3.68
C ALA A 229 -14.98 -7.87 -3.60
N VAL A 230 -15.64 -8.79 -4.30
CA VAL A 230 -15.29 -10.23 -4.31
C VAL A 230 -13.89 -10.49 -4.87
N SER A 231 -13.40 -9.61 -5.74
CA SER A 231 -12.07 -9.69 -6.34
C SER A 231 -11.39 -8.32 -6.25
N SER A 232 -10.28 -8.24 -5.53
CA SER A 232 -9.53 -7.01 -5.32
C SER A 232 -8.11 -7.13 -5.84
N ALA A 233 -7.76 -6.29 -6.81
CA ALA A 233 -6.38 -6.24 -7.34
C ALA A 233 -5.36 -5.89 -6.25
N ALA A 234 -5.71 -5.03 -5.29
CA ALA A 234 -4.84 -4.65 -4.19
C ALA A 234 -4.56 -5.84 -3.25
N SER A 235 -5.61 -6.63 -2.93
CA SER A 235 -5.48 -7.83 -2.10
C SER A 235 -4.64 -8.91 -2.80
N VAL A 236 -4.96 -9.20 -4.06
CA VAL A 236 -4.21 -10.19 -4.86
C VAL A 236 -2.75 -9.76 -5.04
N GLY A 237 -2.50 -8.49 -5.38
CA GLY A 237 -1.15 -7.95 -5.55
C GLY A 237 -0.31 -8.05 -4.28
N ALA A 238 -0.91 -7.79 -3.11
CA ALA A 238 -0.23 -7.94 -1.83
C ALA A 238 0.18 -9.38 -1.55
N LEU A 239 -0.72 -10.35 -1.77
CA LEU A 239 -0.41 -11.77 -1.55
C LEU A 239 0.62 -12.30 -2.54
N LEU A 240 0.58 -11.87 -3.80
CA LEU A 240 1.61 -12.22 -4.80
C LEU A 240 2.97 -11.68 -4.37
N TRP A 241 3.05 -10.45 -3.88
CA TRP A 241 4.30 -9.89 -3.39
C TRP A 241 4.82 -10.61 -2.14
N ILE A 242 3.94 -10.94 -1.19
CA ILE A 242 4.30 -11.75 -0.03
C ILE A 242 4.87 -13.11 -0.46
N ASN A 243 4.21 -13.78 -1.42
CA ASN A 243 4.69 -15.05 -1.95
C ASN A 243 6.07 -14.94 -2.62
N GLU A 244 6.33 -13.86 -3.35
CA GLU A 244 7.63 -13.58 -3.96
C GLU A 244 8.70 -13.35 -2.89
N MET A 245 8.42 -12.59 -1.85
CA MET A 245 9.34 -12.37 -0.72
C MET A 245 9.68 -13.68 -0.01
N ILE A 246 8.70 -14.55 0.23
CA ILE A 246 8.91 -15.90 0.80
C ILE A 246 9.85 -16.72 -0.11
N GLY A 247 9.58 -16.71 -1.43
CA GLY A 247 10.41 -17.38 -2.41
C GLY A 247 11.87 -16.89 -2.41
N ALA A 248 12.07 -15.59 -2.32
CA ALA A 248 13.40 -14.97 -2.24
C ALA A 248 14.15 -15.37 -0.95
N GLN A 249 13.46 -15.42 0.20
CA GLN A 249 14.07 -15.84 1.47
C GLN A 249 14.45 -17.33 1.46
N ARG A 250 13.61 -18.20 0.91
CA ARG A 250 13.95 -19.63 0.72
C ARG A 250 15.17 -19.83 -0.18
N ALA A 251 15.21 -19.10 -1.29
CA ALA A 251 16.36 -19.17 -2.20
C ALA A 251 17.66 -18.71 -1.52
N ALA A 252 17.60 -17.65 -0.71
CA ALA A 252 18.74 -17.16 0.07
C ALA A 252 19.19 -18.16 1.14
N ALA A 253 18.27 -18.95 1.71
CA ALA A 253 18.55 -20.02 2.66
C ALA A 253 19.06 -21.32 2.00
N GLY A 254 19.13 -21.37 0.66
CA GLY A 254 19.54 -22.57 -0.09
C GLY A 254 18.46 -23.65 -0.18
N GLU A 255 17.23 -23.35 0.16
CA GLU A 255 16.12 -24.28 0.02
C GLU A 255 15.64 -24.32 -1.45
N PRO A 256 15.31 -25.52 -1.99
CA PRO A 256 14.79 -25.62 -3.33
C PRO A 256 13.47 -24.83 -3.42
N CYS A 257 13.38 -23.94 -4.39
CA CYS A 257 12.15 -23.24 -4.71
C CYS A 257 11.06 -24.27 -5.03
N THR A 258 10.14 -24.54 -4.11
CA THR A 258 8.92 -25.28 -4.38
C THR A 258 7.96 -24.37 -5.16
N ALA A 259 8.36 -24.02 -6.39
CA ALA A 259 7.42 -23.51 -7.35
C ALA A 259 6.28 -24.53 -7.39
N VAL A 260 5.05 -24.07 -7.15
CA VAL A 260 3.85 -24.81 -7.53
C VAL A 260 4.08 -25.17 -8.99
N GLN A 261 4.46 -26.43 -9.23
CA GLN A 261 4.53 -26.97 -10.58
C GLN A 261 3.13 -26.86 -11.13
N SER A 262 2.85 -25.75 -11.86
CA SER A 262 1.80 -25.81 -12.84
C SER A 262 2.20 -26.99 -13.72
N ARG A 263 1.45 -28.08 -13.60
CA ARG A 263 1.49 -29.18 -14.55
C ARG A 263 1.21 -28.57 -15.91
N ARG A 264 2.26 -28.14 -16.61
CA ARG A 264 2.20 -28.00 -18.04
C ARG A 264 1.98 -29.42 -18.54
N ALA A 265 0.75 -29.67 -18.92
CA ALA A 265 0.46 -30.82 -19.76
C ALA A 265 1.51 -30.80 -20.89
N SER A 266 2.29 -31.84 -20.96
CA SER A 266 3.16 -32.13 -22.10
C SER A 266 2.26 -32.30 -23.30
N SER A 267 2.09 -31.26 -24.07
CA SER A 267 1.68 -31.35 -25.46
C SER A 267 2.96 -31.21 -26.29
N ASP A 268 3.52 -32.35 -26.64
CA ASP A 268 4.47 -32.44 -27.73
C ASP A 268 3.80 -31.91 -28.99
N GLY A 269 4.48 -31.00 -29.66
CA GLY A 269 4.21 -30.70 -31.06
C GLY A 269 3.90 -29.22 -31.37
N CYS A 270 4.87 -28.68 -32.10
CA CYS A 270 4.75 -27.67 -33.14
C CYS A 270 5.05 -26.20 -32.80
N GLY A 271 6.08 -25.69 -33.42
CA GLY A 271 6.13 -24.33 -33.95
C GLY A 271 6.94 -23.31 -33.18
N THR A 272 8.17 -23.17 -33.58
CA THR A 272 9.02 -21.98 -33.32
C THR A 272 8.33 -20.68 -33.71
N ALA A 273 8.05 -19.81 -32.78
CA ALA A 273 7.68 -18.43 -33.04
C ALA A 273 8.87 -17.50 -32.65
N ALA A 274 9.28 -16.70 -33.62
CA ALA A 274 10.37 -15.76 -33.53
C ALA A 274 10.06 -14.55 -32.62
N PRO A 275 11.09 -13.82 -32.11
CA PRO A 275 10.90 -12.72 -31.19
C PRO A 275 10.34 -11.47 -31.86
N TRP A 276 9.54 -10.73 -31.15
CA TRP A 276 8.91 -9.46 -31.55
C TRP A 276 9.95 -8.40 -31.86
N GLY A 277 10.21 -8.18 -33.16
CA GLY A 277 10.94 -7.03 -33.68
C GLY A 277 9.96 -5.92 -34.03
N GLY A 278 9.91 -4.88 -33.19
CA GLY A 278 9.17 -3.66 -33.51
C GLY A 278 9.86 -2.85 -34.61
N LYS A 279 9.24 -2.73 -35.80
CA LYS A 279 9.61 -1.74 -36.82
C LYS A 279 8.78 -0.46 -36.60
N ALA A 280 9.49 0.67 -36.57
CA ALA A 280 8.88 1.99 -36.61
C ALA A 280 8.19 2.23 -37.97
N PRO A 281 7.04 2.92 -38.02
CA PRO A 281 6.48 3.40 -39.28
C PRO A 281 7.04 4.75 -39.65
N GLY A 282 7.91 4.77 -40.68
CA GLY A 282 8.20 5.96 -41.45
C GLY A 282 7.26 5.99 -42.65
N GLY A 283 6.83 7.16 -43.07
CA GLY A 283 6.21 7.33 -44.36
C GLY A 283 5.14 8.41 -44.41
N ALA A 284 5.56 9.61 -44.78
CA ALA A 284 4.71 10.72 -45.20
C ALA A 284 3.83 10.35 -46.40
N ARG A 285 2.56 10.74 -46.37
CA ARG A 285 1.76 10.97 -47.58
C ARG A 285 1.10 12.34 -47.50
N LYS A 286 1.46 13.16 -48.51
CA LYS A 286 0.85 14.42 -48.92
C LYS A 286 -0.48 14.14 -49.65
N SER A 287 -1.27 15.19 -49.71
CA SER A 287 -2.40 15.51 -50.61
C SER A 287 -3.76 15.15 -50.02
N GLU A 288 -4.83 15.91 -50.13
CA GLU A 288 -5.18 17.08 -50.95
C GLU A 288 -6.38 17.79 -50.31
N ARG A 289 -6.35 19.10 -50.38
CA ARG A 289 -7.51 19.95 -50.06
C ARG A 289 -8.61 19.71 -51.08
N LYS A 290 -9.84 19.52 -50.65
CA LYS A 290 -11.05 19.95 -51.39
C LYS A 290 -11.98 20.72 -50.47
N ASN A 291 -12.06 22.01 -50.77
CA ASN A 291 -13.13 22.91 -50.39
C ASN A 291 -14.50 22.35 -50.77
N LYS A 292 -15.45 22.42 -49.90
CA LYS A 292 -16.83 22.77 -50.29
C LYS A 292 -17.54 23.53 -49.15
N THR A 293 -18.02 24.63 -49.59
CA THR A 293 -18.79 25.74 -49.02
C THR A 293 -20.18 25.34 -48.51
N LYS A 294 -20.59 26.12 -47.50
CA LYS A 294 -21.92 26.68 -47.24
C LYS A 294 -23.13 25.79 -46.93
N GLY A 295 -23.78 26.14 -45.87
CA GLY A 295 -25.17 25.88 -45.54
C GLY A 295 -25.51 26.43 -44.15
N GLU A 296 -25.90 27.70 -44.09
CA GLU A 296 -26.68 28.30 -43.00
C GLU A 296 -28.01 27.57 -42.83
N ILE A 297 -28.56 27.56 -41.63
CA ILE A 297 -29.91 28.03 -41.28
C ILE A 297 -30.40 27.33 -40.00
N ARG A 298 -30.68 28.20 -39.05
CA ARG A 298 -31.55 28.25 -37.86
C ARG A 298 -31.06 27.61 -36.55
#